data_3cecb22363259a0e5f237a183a458c85
#
_entry.id   3cecb22363259a0e5f237a183a458c85
#
_cell.length_a   1.000
_cell.length_b   1.000
_cell.length_c   1.000
_cell.angle_alpha   90.00
_cell.angle_beta   90.00
_cell.angle_gamma   90.00
#
_symmetry.space_group_name_H-M   'P 1'
#
loop_
_entity.id
_entity.type
_entity.pdbx_description
1 polymer ?
#
loop_
_entity_poly.entity_id
_entity_poly.type
_entity_poly.pdbx_seq_one_letter_code
_entity_poly.pdbx_strand_id
1 'polypeptide(L)'
;MRTRLLAFVAGFALLGMGPAVADDAGLTITPDALASLDNAELSVQAAGAADEVAPASFVMPVTNVTFNRGGGVKAIRMAGGLTIAGQPVSLDLTNLRVNLRAQQASVVASSPGTRIPAFDVVKTKVTKKKVRGILLIAPGTASVLNEQFDTYVFSDGMRFARFVYPR
;
A
#
# COMPACT_ATOMS: atom_id res chain seq x y z
N MET A 1 52.44 -44.08 -21.28
CA MET A 1 51.37 -44.02 -20.27
C MET A 1 50.65 -42.68 -20.36
N ARG A 2 49.44 -42.68 -20.91
CA ARG A 2 48.64 -41.45 -21.05
C ARG A 2 47.42 -41.56 -20.13
N THR A 3 47.46 -40.87 -19.03
CA THR A 3 46.36 -40.82 -18.06
C THR A 3 45.32 -39.83 -18.55
N ARG A 4 44.11 -40.31 -18.87
CA ARG A 4 42.95 -39.47 -19.23
C ARG A 4 42.23 -39.08 -17.94
N LEU A 5 42.22 -37.78 -17.65
CA LEU A 5 41.40 -37.20 -16.60
C LEU A 5 39.97 -37.03 -17.14
N LEU A 6 39.03 -37.74 -16.55
CA LEU A 6 37.59 -37.58 -16.78
C LEU A 6 37.09 -36.44 -15.86
N ALA A 7 36.75 -35.32 -16.47
CA ALA A 7 36.07 -34.24 -15.77
C ALA A 7 34.56 -34.56 -15.69
N PHE A 8 34.07 -34.78 -14.47
CA PHE A 8 32.67 -34.93 -14.18
C PHE A 8 32.05 -33.52 -14.09
N VAL A 9 31.31 -33.12 -15.10
CA VAL A 9 30.49 -31.89 -15.06
C VAL A 9 29.16 -32.26 -14.38
N ALA A 10 29.03 -31.92 -13.09
CA ALA A 10 27.76 -31.97 -12.40
C ALA A 10 26.90 -30.81 -12.89
N GLY A 11 25.94 -31.08 -13.77
CA GLY A 11 24.94 -30.14 -14.20
C GLY A 11 23.97 -29.87 -13.04
N PHE A 12 24.10 -28.73 -12.40
CA PHE A 12 23.06 -28.17 -11.52
C PHE A 12 21.90 -27.69 -12.41
N ALA A 13 20.85 -28.49 -12.48
CA ALA A 13 19.57 -28.02 -13.00
C ALA A 13 19.00 -27.00 -12.00
N LEU A 14 19.23 -25.75 -12.26
CA LEU A 14 18.47 -24.65 -11.68
C LEU A 14 17.03 -24.82 -12.17
N LEU A 15 16.19 -25.49 -11.36
CA LEU A 15 14.75 -25.40 -11.47
C LEU A 15 14.41 -23.93 -11.38
N GLY A 16 14.08 -23.32 -12.52
CA GLY A 16 13.59 -21.97 -12.62
C GLY A 16 12.29 -21.85 -11.85
N MET A 17 12.37 -21.46 -10.58
CA MET A 17 11.29 -20.74 -9.93
C MET A 17 11.22 -19.40 -10.66
N GLY A 18 10.35 -19.34 -11.68
CA GLY A 18 9.96 -18.06 -12.25
C GLY A 18 9.54 -17.15 -11.10
N PRO A 19 9.82 -15.85 -11.16
CA PRO A 19 9.34 -14.94 -10.16
C PRO A 19 7.83 -15.17 -10.04
N ALA A 20 7.36 -15.55 -8.85
CA ALA A 20 5.94 -15.46 -8.56
C ALA A 20 5.56 -14.02 -8.91
N VAL A 21 4.72 -13.85 -9.93
CA VAL A 21 4.19 -12.53 -10.29
C VAL A 21 3.46 -12.09 -9.03
N ALA A 22 4.07 -11.20 -8.28
CA ALA A 22 3.45 -10.63 -7.10
C ALA A 22 2.25 -9.87 -7.61
N ASP A 23 1.06 -10.28 -7.20
CA ASP A 23 -0.15 -9.51 -7.48
C ASP A 23 0.04 -8.11 -6.87
N ASP A 24 -0.22 -7.09 -7.66
CA ASP A 24 -0.13 -5.71 -7.20
C ASP A 24 -1.48 -5.21 -6.69
N ALA A 25 -1.42 -4.29 -5.75
CA ALA A 25 -2.57 -3.52 -5.30
C ALA A 25 -2.51 -2.10 -5.85
N GLY A 26 -3.63 -1.59 -6.34
CA GLY A 26 -3.77 -0.20 -6.79
C GLY A 26 -4.38 0.68 -5.72
N LEU A 27 -3.89 1.89 -5.61
CA LEU A 27 -4.43 2.98 -4.80
C LEU A 27 -4.57 4.23 -5.65
N THR A 28 -5.76 4.82 -5.69
CA THR A 28 -6.01 6.08 -6.42
C THR A 28 -6.59 7.10 -5.46
N ILE A 29 -5.92 8.23 -5.30
CA ILE A 29 -6.41 9.33 -4.47
C ILE A 29 -7.70 9.89 -5.07
N THR A 30 -8.67 10.22 -4.23
CA THR A 30 -9.94 10.76 -4.72
C THR A 30 -9.80 12.22 -5.17
N PRO A 31 -10.60 12.69 -6.14
CA PRO A 31 -10.55 14.10 -6.58
C PRO A 31 -10.76 15.09 -5.43
N ASP A 32 -11.66 14.78 -4.49
CA ASP A 32 -11.92 15.63 -3.33
C ASP A 32 -10.69 15.73 -2.41
N ALA A 33 -9.99 14.61 -2.20
CA ALA A 33 -8.76 14.59 -1.41
C ALA A 33 -7.63 15.36 -2.13
N LEU A 34 -7.50 15.19 -3.45
CA LEU A 34 -6.50 15.95 -4.22
C LEU A 34 -6.77 17.45 -4.13
N ALA A 35 -8.00 17.90 -4.33
CA ALA A 35 -8.34 19.31 -4.21
C ALA A 35 -8.04 19.87 -2.80
N SER A 36 -8.26 19.07 -1.75
CA SER A 36 -7.91 19.46 -0.38
C SER A 36 -6.41 19.57 -0.16
N LEU A 37 -5.65 18.63 -0.72
CA LEU A 37 -4.18 18.63 -0.66
C LEU A 37 -3.61 19.83 -1.43
N ASP A 38 -4.09 20.08 -2.65
CA ASP A 38 -3.67 21.21 -3.49
C ASP A 38 -3.94 22.55 -2.78
N ASN A 39 -5.09 22.70 -2.13
CA ASN A 39 -5.43 23.90 -1.35
C ASN A 39 -4.50 24.14 -0.16
N ALA A 40 -3.86 23.09 0.36
CA ALA A 40 -2.88 23.18 1.43
C ALA A 40 -1.43 23.16 0.94
N GLU A 41 -1.21 23.26 -0.38
CA GLU A 41 0.12 23.13 -1.00
C GLU A 41 0.83 21.81 -0.66
N LEU A 42 0.03 20.76 -0.46
CA LEU A 42 0.51 19.40 -0.19
C LEU A 42 0.47 18.56 -1.45
N SER A 43 1.44 17.69 -1.62
CA SER A 43 1.50 16.70 -2.70
C SER A 43 1.54 15.28 -2.17
N VAL A 44 1.10 14.31 -2.99
CA VAL A 44 1.23 12.88 -2.67
C VAL A 44 2.16 12.24 -3.69
N GLN A 45 3.12 11.48 -3.21
CA GLN A 45 4.13 10.80 -4.00
C GLN A 45 4.23 9.33 -3.61
N ALA A 46 4.77 8.49 -4.48
CA ALA A 46 5.09 7.10 -4.15
C ALA A 46 6.21 7.03 -3.11
N ALA A 47 6.10 6.11 -2.15
CA ALA A 47 7.09 5.87 -1.11
C ALA A 47 7.57 4.41 -1.11
N GLY A 48 8.87 4.21 -0.93
CA GLY A 48 9.48 2.88 -0.82
C GLY A 48 9.33 2.07 -2.10
N ALA A 49 8.66 0.90 -2.02
CA ALA A 49 8.45 0.01 -3.17
C ALA A 49 7.17 0.31 -3.96
N ALA A 50 6.47 1.41 -3.69
CA ALA A 50 5.33 1.85 -4.48
C ALA A 50 5.80 2.60 -5.72
N ASP A 51 5.05 2.48 -6.83
CA ASP A 51 5.26 3.21 -8.07
C ASP A 51 4.03 4.07 -8.39
N GLU A 52 4.26 5.30 -8.84
CA GLU A 52 3.20 6.13 -9.42
C GLU A 52 3.06 5.80 -10.90
N VAL A 53 1.89 5.28 -11.29
CA VAL A 53 1.63 4.81 -12.66
C VAL A 53 0.78 5.77 -13.48
N ALA A 54 0.12 6.71 -12.82
CA ALA A 54 -0.61 7.83 -13.40
C ALA A 54 -0.78 8.89 -12.31
N PRO A 55 -1.13 10.14 -12.63
CA PRO A 55 -1.35 11.18 -11.62
C PRO A 55 -2.27 10.69 -10.51
N ALA A 56 -1.78 10.78 -9.27
CA ALA A 56 -2.47 10.33 -8.05
C ALA A 56 -2.90 8.85 -8.02
N SER A 57 -2.29 8.01 -8.86
CA SER A 57 -2.56 6.58 -8.93
C SER A 57 -1.27 5.78 -8.72
N PHE A 58 -1.28 4.96 -7.70
CA PHE A 58 -0.11 4.24 -7.19
C PHE A 58 -0.33 2.74 -7.25
N VAL A 59 0.75 2.01 -7.45
CA VAL A 59 0.80 0.55 -7.41
C VAL A 59 1.78 0.12 -6.33
N MET A 60 1.36 -0.84 -5.52
CA MET A 60 2.13 -1.36 -4.40
C MET A 60 2.24 -2.88 -4.52
N PRO A 61 3.45 -3.45 -4.49
CA PRO A 61 3.64 -4.90 -4.45
C PRO A 61 2.96 -5.51 -3.24
N VAL A 62 2.16 -6.55 -3.45
CA VAL A 62 1.53 -7.29 -2.37
C VAL A 62 2.51 -8.30 -1.80
N THR A 63 2.80 -8.18 -0.52
CA THR A 63 3.75 -9.06 0.19
C THR A 63 3.07 -10.23 0.88
N ASN A 64 1.79 -10.10 1.24
CA ASN A 64 1.03 -11.17 1.88
C ASN A 64 -0.48 -10.97 1.72
N VAL A 65 -1.19 -12.07 1.46
CA VAL A 65 -2.65 -12.13 1.48
C VAL A 65 -3.09 -13.20 2.45
N THR A 66 -3.96 -12.86 3.37
CA THR A 66 -4.56 -13.79 4.32
C THR A 66 -5.99 -14.09 3.92
N PHE A 67 -6.36 -15.36 3.94
CA PHE A 67 -7.71 -15.82 3.59
C PHE A 67 -8.48 -16.27 4.84
N ASN A 68 -9.80 -16.20 4.78
CA ASN A 68 -10.68 -16.83 5.75
C ASN A 68 -10.88 -18.31 5.41
N ARG A 69 -11.57 -19.08 6.29
CA ARG A 69 -11.84 -20.51 6.05
C ARG A 69 -12.65 -20.80 4.78
N GLY A 70 -13.43 -19.83 4.29
CA GLY A 70 -14.23 -19.92 3.06
C GLY A 70 -13.48 -19.44 1.81
N GLY A 71 -12.17 -19.21 1.88
CA GLY A 71 -11.34 -18.76 0.74
C GLY A 71 -11.49 -17.29 0.37
N GLY A 72 -12.28 -16.51 1.11
CA GLY A 72 -12.37 -15.06 0.91
C GLY A 72 -11.15 -14.32 1.50
N VAL A 73 -10.73 -13.25 0.86
CA VAL A 73 -9.63 -12.41 1.34
C VAL A 73 -10.01 -11.78 2.69
N LYS A 74 -9.15 -11.95 3.68
CA LYS A 74 -9.31 -11.41 5.04
C LYS A 74 -8.46 -10.18 5.27
N ALA A 75 -7.21 -10.21 4.82
CA ALA A 75 -6.29 -9.08 4.92
C ALA A 75 -5.25 -9.12 3.80
N ILE A 76 -4.76 -7.94 3.42
CA ILE A 76 -3.74 -7.74 2.39
C ILE A 76 -2.65 -6.87 3.00
N ARG A 77 -1.39 -7.25 2.79
CA ARG A 77 -0.21 -6.45 3.16
C ARG A 77 0.54 -6.06 1.90
N MET A 78 0.95 -4.81 1.84
CA MET A 78 1.67 -4.24 0.70
C MET A 78 2.99 -3.65 1.17
N ALA A 79 4.01 -3.74 0.33
CA ALA A 79 5.25 -3.00 0.49
C ALA A 79 5.11 -1.60 -0.12
N GLY A 80 5.92 -0.65 0.36
CA GLY A 80 5.82 0.74 -0.06
C GLY A 80 4.61 1.45 0.53
N GLY A 81 4.25 2.57 -0.06
CA GLY A 81 3.17 3.41 0.44
C GLY A 81 3.12 4.77 -0.24
N LEU A 82 2.76 5.78 0.50
CA LEU A 82 2.67 7.15 0.04
C LEU A 82 3.48 8.08 0.95
N THR A 83 4.08 9.11 0.37
CA THR A 83 4.59 10.27 1.07
C THR A 83 3.62 11.43 0.85
N ILE A 84 3.11 12.03 1.91
CA ILE A 84 2.46 13.34 1.86
C ILE A 84 3.57 14.36 2.09
N ALA A 85 3.80 15.22 1.12
CA ALA A 85 4.87 16.22 1.16
C ALA A 85 4.29 17.64 1.17
N GLY A 86 4.72 18.44 2.14
CA GLY A 86 4.55 19.87 2.24
C GLY A 86 5.90 20.52 2.54
N GLN A 87 5.97 21.84 2.58
CA GLN A 87 7.20 22.53 2.98
C GLN A 87 7.04 23.14 4.36
N PRO A 88 7.94 22.87 5.33
CA PRO A 88 9.18 22.07 5.23
C PRO A 88 9.01 20.58 5.62
N VAL A 89 7.80 20.07 5.78
CA VAL A 89 7.50 18.77 6.39
C VAL A 89 7.05 17.74 5.36
N SER A 90 7.49 16.50 5.51
CA SER A 90 6.94 15.34 4.79
C SER A 90 6.59 14.21 5.76
N LEU A 91 5.63 13.39 5.40
CA LEU A 91 5.18 12.24 6.16
C LEU A 91 5.05 11.01 5.27
N ASP A 92 5.81 9.97 5.56
CA ASP A 92 5.70 8.69 4.87
C ASP A 92 4.64 7.82 5.55
N LEU A 93 3.74 7.28 4.76
CA LEU A 93 2.70 6.33 5.15
C LEU A 93 2.96 5.01 4.42
N THR A 94 3.83 4.17 4.98
CA THR A 94 4.34 2.98 4.31
C THR A 94 3.76 1.67 4.86
N ASN A 95 4.06 0.56 4.18
CA ASN A 95 3.66 -0.78 4.60
C ASN A 95 2.16 -0.90 4.90
N LEU A 96 1.34 -0.46 3.95
CA LEU A 96 -0.11 -0.45 4.07
C LEU A 96 -0.64 -1.88 4.30
N ARG A 97 -1.48 -2.02 5.32
CA ARG A 97 -2.18 -3.27 5.64
C ARG A 97 -3.68 -3.02 5.69
N VAL A 98 -4.40 -3.59 4.75
CA VAL A 98 -5.87 -3.56 4.71
C VAL A 98 -6.41 -4.79 5.42
N ASN A 99 -7.21 -4.61 6.48
CA ASN A 99 -7.91 -5.66 7.21
C ASN A 99 -9.40 -5.55 6.92
N LEU A 100 -9.91 -6.43 6.10
CA LEU A 100 -11.31 -6.38 5.64
C LEU A 100 -12.29 -6.78 6.75
N ARG A 101 -11.87 -7.63 7.70
CA ARG A 101 -12.71 -8.02 8.83
C ARG A 101 -12.90 -6.88 9.84
N ALA A 102 -11.84 -6.13 10.11
CA ALA A 102 -11.87 -4.97 10.99
C ALA A 102 -12.35 -3.70 10.27
N GLN A 103 -12.54 -3.76 8.95
CA GLN A 103 -12.85 -2.59 8.10
C GLN A 103 -11.86 -1.44 8.30
N GLN A 104 -10.58 -1.77 8.47
CA GLN A 104 -9.53 -0.82 8.83
C GLN A 104 -8.29 -1.03 7.96
N ALA A 105 -7.63 0.05 7.61
CA ALA A 105 -6.31 0.02 7.01
C ALA A 105 -5.31 0.75 7.90
N SER A 106 -4.17 0.13 8.12
CA SER A 106 -3.08 0.66 8.95
C SER A 106 -1.81 0.83 8.14
N VAL A 107 -1.03 1.84 8.49
CA VAL A 107 0.26 2.18 7.88
C VAL A 107 1.34 2.26 8.96
N VAL A 108 2.60 2.24 8.54
CA VAL A 108 3.73 2.62 9.37
C VAL A 108 4.05 4.07 9.02
N ALA A 109 3.91 4.98 9.98
CA ALA A 109 4.31 6.37 9.81
C ALA A 109 5.82 6.51 10.05
N SER A 110 6.46 7.45 9.37
CA SER A 110 7.93 7.54 9.23
C SER A 110 8.72 7.91 10.49
N SER A 111 8.12 8.00 11.66
CA SER A 111 8.90 8.10 12.89
C SER A 111 8.04 7.82 14.12
N PRO A 112 8.40 6.89 14.96
CA PRO A 112 9.45 5.87 15.00
C PRO A 112 9.00 4.46 14.59
N GLY A 113 8.40 4.27 13.42
CA GLY A 113 8.04 2.94 12.90
C GLY A 113 6.79 2.31 13.52
N THR A 114 6.00 3.08 14.23
CA THR A 114 4.76 2.63 14.86
C THR A 114 3.66 2.46 13.80
N ARG A 115 2.98 1.31 13.86
CA ARG A 115 1.81 1.07 13.00
C ARG A 115 0.59 1.77 13.59
N ILE A 116 0.00 2.64 12.78
CA ILE A 116 -1.22 3.39 13.15
C ILE A 116 -2.41 2.98 12.29
N PRO A 117 -3.63 2.94 12.81
CA PRO A 117 -4.86 2.78 12.05
C PRO A 117 -5.21 4.11 11.35
N ALA A 118 -4.66 4.33 10.16
CA ALA A 118 -4.80 5.61 9.46
C ALA A 118 -6.13 5.76 8.71
N PHE A 119 -6.74 4.63 8.31
CA PHE A 119 -7.94 4.67 7.48
C PHE A 119 -8.98 3.64 7.89
N ASP A 120 -10.24 3.99 7.77
CA ASP A 120 -11.35 3.07 7.73
C ASP A 120 -11.60 2.58 6.30
N VAL A 121 -12.01 1.32 6.14
CA VAL A 121 -12.26 0.71 4.84
C VAL A 121 -13.76 0.51 4.66
N VAL A 122 -14.35 1.25 3.76
CA VAL A 122 -15.80 1.21 3.51
C VAL A 122 -16.13 0.80 2.08
N LYS A 123 -17.42 0.52 1.82
CA LYS A 123 -17.94 0.11 0.50
C LYS A 123 -17.14 -1.05 -0.09
N THR A 124 -16.74 -1.99 0.76
CA THR A 124 -15.90 -3.12 0.39
C THR A 124 -16.68 -4.09 -0.49
N LYS A 125 -16.18 -4.38 -1.66
CA LYS A 125 -16.67 -5.47 -2.52
C LYS A 125 -15.57 -6.52 -2.62
N VAL A 126 -15.83 -7.68 -2.03
CA VAL A 126 -14.92 -8.83 -2.04
C VAL A 126 -15.47 -9.91 -2.94
N THR A 127 -14.69 -10.35 -3.89
CA THR A 127 -14.92 -11.55 -4.69
C THR A 127 -13.81 -12.56 -4.41
N LYS A 128 -13.88 -13.77 -4.97
CA LYS A 128 -12.80 -14.77 -4.79
C LYS A 128 -11.43 -14.28 -5.26
N LYS A 129 -11.37 -13.34 -6.22
CA LYS A 129 -10.12 -12.89 -6.85
C LYS A 129 -9.88 -11.39 -6.76
N LYS A 130 -10.86 -10.60 -6.31
CA LYS A 130 -10.75 -9.14 -6.34
C LYS A 130 -11.39 -8.50 -5.11
N VAL A 131 -10.68 -7.55 -4.53
CA VAL A 131 -11.13 -6.70 -3.44
C VAL A 131 -11.13 -5.26 -3.93
N ARG A 132 -12.19 -4.52 -3.64
CA ARG A 132 -12.28 -3.07 -3.86
C ARG A 132 -12.81 -2.43 -2.60
N GLY A 133 -12.37 -1.23 -2.31
CA GLY A 133 -12.86 -0.45 -1.16
C GLY A 133 -12.50 1.02 -1.29
N ILE A 134 -13.01 1.81 -0.38
CA ILE A 134 -12.67 3.22 -0.22
C ILE A 134 -12.00 3.34 1.15
N LEU A 135 -10.88 4.06 1.19
CA LEU A 135 -10.18 4.43 2.40
C LEU A 135 -10.69 5.80 2.84
N LEU A 136 -11.26 5.85 4.04
CA LEU A 136 -11.63 7.08 4.72
C LEU A 136 -10.58 7.39 5.78
N ILE A 137 -10.25 8.65 6.01
CA ILE A 137 -9.40 9.05 7.13
C ILE A 137 -10.07 8.59 8.43
N ALA A 138 -9.36 7.79 9.22
CA ALA A 138 -9.88 7.24 10.46
C ALA A 138 -10.03 8.33 11.54
N PRO A 139 -10.96 8.17 12.51
CA PRO A 139 -11.14 9.10 13.61
C PRO A 139 -9.83 9.40 14.35
N GLY A 140 -9.55 10.68 14.54
CA GLY A 140 -8.32 11.18 15.18
C GLY A 140 -7.10 11.26 14.27
N THR A 141 -7.11 10.60 13.10
CA THR A 141 -6.00 10.70 12.14
C THR A 141 -5.95 12.07 11.48
N ALA A 142 -7.12 12.68 11.20
CA ALA A 142 -7.19 14.00 10.60
C ALA A 142 -6.52 15.07 11.47
N SER A 143 -6.72 15.03 12.79
CA SER A 143 -6.08 15.98 13.71
C SER A 143 -4.56 15.87 13.70
N VAL A 144 -4.02 14.63 13.68
CA VAL A 144 -2.58 14.38 13.60
C VAL A 144 -2.00 14.91 12.28
N LEU A 145 -2.69 14.67 11.15
CA LEU A 145 -2.25 15.17 9.84
C LEU A 145 -2.30 16.70 9.79
N ASN A 146 -3.37 17.31 10.31
CA ASN A 146 -3.51 18.76 10.36
C ASN A 146 -2.43 19.42 11.23
N GLU A 147 -2.13 18.83 12.40
CA GLU A 147 -1.04 19.29 13.27
C GLU A 147 0.33 19.15 12.60
N GLN A 148 0.57 18.01 11.94
CA GLN A 148 1.85 17.72 11.27
C GLN A 148 2.16 18.71 10.16
N PHE A 149 1.14 19.14 9.39
CA PHE A 149 1.28 20.03 8.23
C PHE A 149 0.85 21.48 8.50
N ASP A 150 0.49 21.81 9.73
CA ASP A 150 -0.06 23.12 10.11
C ASP A 150 -1.23 23.56 9.19
N THR A 151 -2.22 22.68 9.04
CA THR A 151 -3.34 22.88 8.12
C THR A 151 -4.66 22.42 8.74
N TYR A 152 -5.78 22.63 8.04
CA TYR A 152 -7.13 22.21 8.45
C TYR A 152 -7.88 21.47 7.33
N VAL A 153 -7.17 20.96 6.33
CA VAL A 153 -7.78 20.36 5.13
C VAL A 153 -8.21 18.91 5.33
N PHE A 154 -7.66 18.23 6.33
CA PHE A 154 -8.05 16.86 6.63
C PHE A 154 -9.24 16.84 7.61
N SER A 155 -10.18 15.95 7.36
CA SER A 155 -11.29 15.68 8.27
C SER A 155 -11.51 14.19 8.46
N ASP A 156 -11.93 13.79 9.66
CA ASP A 156 -12.30 12.40 9.95
C ASP A 156 -13.46 11.96 9.03
N GLY A 157 -13.34 10.76 8.47
CA GLY A 157 -14.28 10.26 7.48
C GLY A 157 -14.12 10.83 6.06
N MET A 158 -13.16 11.71 5.81
CA MET A 158 -12.82 12.19 4.46
C MET A 158 -12.44 11.02 3.56
N ARG A 159 -13.02 10.97 2.36
CA ARG A 159 -12.64 9.96 1.34
C ARG A 159 -11.27 10.27 0.80
N PHE A 160 -10.27 9.51 1.25
CA PHE A 160 -8.88 9.75 0.86
C PHE A 160 -8.54 9.04 -0.44
N ALA A 161 -8.79 7.73 -0.53
CA ALA A 161 -8.38 6.95 -1.70
C ALA A 161 -9.35 5.80 -2.02
N ARG A 162 -9.28 5.31 -3.26
CA ARG A 162 -9.87 4.04 -3.71
C ARG A 162 -8.79 2.98 -3.73
N PHE A 163 -9.11 1.81 -3.21
CA PHE A 163 -8.24 0.65 -3.14
C PHE A 163 -8.77 -0.48 -4.03
N VAL A 164 -7.87 -1.16 -4.74
CA VAL A 164 -8.18 -2.32 -5.61
C VAL A 164 -7.08 -3.37 -5.48
N TYR A 165 -7.47 -4.64 -5.27
CA TYR A 165 -6.58 -5.81 -5.28
C TYR A 165 -7.29 -7.00 -5.96
N PRO A 166 -6.63 -7.82 -6.80
CA PRO A 166 -5.45 -7.40 -7.53
C PRO A 166 -5.79 -6.28 -8.50
N ARG A 167 -4.77 -5.59 -8.96
CA ARG A 167 -4.93 -4.52 -9.94
C ARG A 167 -5.30 -5.04 -11.32
#